data_bd33da67751056b6410157f5d0579f6b
#
_entry.id   bd33da67751056b6410157f5d0579f6b
#
_cell.length_a   1.000
_cell.length_b   1.000
_cell.length_c   1.000
_cell.angle_alpha   90.00
_cell.angle_beta   90.00
_cell.angle_gamma   90.00
#
_symmetry.space_group_name_H-M   'P 1'
#
loop_
_entity.id
_entity.type
_entity.pdbx_description
1 polymer ?
#
loop_
_entity_poly.entity_id
_entity_poly.type
_entity_poly.pdbx_seq_one_letter_code
_entity_poly.pdbx_strand_id
1 'polypeptide(L)'
;MIKYSVAIVDDDAMSLVNLSEQLSKDERFELVGAYSTGAEAYQAIVHLKPQLLFLDVELPDITGMSLMRQLREQEPWGMKVVFYTAYDKYMIHAIREAAFDYLLKPFLPVDLNEILERFIAGYVPVETKSESNPHPKPVASGDGMQKAFMVYSSQNEIYVMHPSEVGYFRYNSDRKLWEVLSTVQPVLQ
;
A
#
# COMPACT_ATOMS: atom_id res chain seq x y z
N MET A 1 -0.13 -23.39 10.16
CA MET A 1 -0.72 -22.45 9.18
C MET A 1 0.31 -21.35 8.97
N ILE A 2 0.64 -20.97 7.73
CA ILE A 2 1.58 -19.88 7.45
C ILE A 2 0.85 -18.57 7.78
N LYS A 3 1.46 -17.73 8.63
CA LYS A 3 0.91 -16.41 8.96
C LYS A 3 1.66 -15.33 8.17
N TYR A 4 0.93 -14.31 7.76
CA TYR A 4 1.50 -13.12 7.14
C TYR A 4 2.00 -12.15 8.21
N SER A 5 3.27 -11.74 8.12
CA SER A 5 3.85 -10.79 9.07
C SER A 5 3.44 -9.35 8.74
N VAL A 6 2.95 -8.64 9.76
CA VAL A 6 2.44 -7.26 9.65
C VAL A 6 3.19 -6.37 10.62
N ALA A 7 3.55 -5.16 10.19
CA ALA A 7 4.03 -4.09 11.06
C ALA A 7 3.13 -2.86 10.97
N ILE A 8 3.12 -2.05 12.02
CA ILE A 8 2.36 -0.79 12.08
C ILE A 8 3.32 0.33 12.49
N VAL A 9 3.20 1.49 11.86
CA VAL A 9 3.94 2.71 12.21
C VAL A 9 2.97 3.88 12.30
N ASP A 10 2.81 4.44 13.50
CA ASP A 10 1.84 5.49 13.79
C ASP A 10 2.21 6.17 15.10
N ASP A 11 2.28 7.48 15.18
CA ASP A 11 2.62 8.19 16.42
C ASP A 11 1.44 8.30 17.40
N ASP A 12 0.21 8.06 16.94
CA ASP A 12 -0.95 8.00 17.80
C ASP A 12 -1.13 6.62 18.43
N ALA A 13 -0.92 6.55 19.75
CA ALA A 13 -1.04 5.32 20.52
C ALA A 13 -2.42 4.64 20.39
N MET A 14 -3.49 5.41 20.24
CA MET A 14 -4.83 4.87 20.09
C MET A 14 -5.01 4.20 18.72
N SER A 15 -4.44 4.79 17.67
CA SER A 15 -4.40 4.21 16.33
C SER A 15 -3.64 2.88 16.31
N LEU A 16 -2.47 2.82 16.99
CA LEU A 16 -1.69 1.58 17.13
C LEU A 16 -2.52 0.49 17.84
N VAL A 17 -3.14 0.81 18.96
CA VAL A 17 -3.97 -0.14 19.72
C VAL A 17 -5.14 -0.63 18.89
N ASN A 18 -5.91 0.29 18.30
CA ASN A 18 -7.11 -0.04 17.54
C ASN A 18 -6.78 -0.96 16.35
N LEU A 19 -5.77 -0.62 15.56
CA LEU A 19 -5.41 -1.44 14.41
C LEU A 19 -4.82 -2.79 14.83
N SER A 20 -4.01 -2.82 15.89
CA SER A 20 -3.46 -4.06 16.45
C SER A 20 -4.57 -5.01 16.94
N GLU A 21 -5.58 -4.50 17.64
CA GLU A 21 -6.73 -5.27 18.09
C GLU A 21 -7.56 -5.83 16.93
N GLN A 22 -7.75 -5.04 15.86
CA GLN A 22 -8.48 -5.53 14.70
C GLN A 22 -7.70 -6.60 13.93
N LEU A 23 -6.40 -6.42 13.74
CA LEU A 23 -5.52 -7.40 13.09
C LEU A 23 -5.46 -8.71 13.87
N SER A 24 -5.47 -8.65 15.23
CA SER A 24 -5.42 -9.84 16.07
C SER A 24 -6.64 -10.77 15.96
N LYS A 25 -7.74 -10.28 15.39
CA LYS A 25 -8.96 -11.08 15.14
C LYS A 25 -8.82 -12.00 13.93
N ASP A 26 -7.83 -11.78 13.08
CA ASP A 26 -7.57 -12.61 11.91
C ASP A 26 -6.30 -13.44 12.13
N GLU A 27 -6.49 -14.74 12.40
CA GLU A 27 -5.40 -15.68 12.70
C GLU A 27 -4.40 -15.85 11.53
N ARG A 28 -4.74 -15.37 10.34
CA ARG A 28 -3.86 -15.40 9.16
C ARG A 28 -2.72 -14.39 9.25
N PHE A 29 -2.84 -13.38 10.14
CA PHE A 29 -1.85 -12.32 10.31
C PHE A 29 -1.16 -12.41 11.66
N GLU A 30 0.09 -11.98 11.69
CA GLU A 30 0.91 -11.87 12.89
C GLU A 30 1.53 -10.48 12.96
N LEU A 31 1.19 -9.73 14.00
CA LEU A 31 1.81 -8.44 14.26
C LEU A 31 3.23 -8.65 14.76
N VAL A 32 4.23 -8.28 13.95
CA VAL A 32 5.65 -8.44 14.28
C VAL A 32 6.28 -7.17 14.87
N GLY A 33 5.58 -6.03 14.82
CA GLY A 33 6.03 -4.79 15.44
C GLY A 33 5.04 -3.65 15.27
N ALA A 34 5.07 -2.74 16.25
CA ALA A 34 4.33 -1.49 16.26
C ALA A 34 5.26 -0.37 16.75
N TYR A 35 5.39 0.70 16.01
CA TYR A 35 6.39 1.74 16.21
C TYR A 35 5.75 3.12 16.16
N SER A 36 6.24 4.05 16.98
CA SER A 36 5.73 5.41 17.06
C SER A 36 6.58 6.45 16.32
N THR A 37 7.75 6.06 15.81
CA THR A 37 8.64 6.94 15.05
C THR A 37 9.17 6.24 13.80
N GLY A 38 9.50 7.03 12.78
CA GLY A 38 10.07 6.52 11.55
C GLY A 38 11.47 5.94 11.75
N ALA A 39 12.28 6.51 12.65
CA ALA A 39 13.63 6.04 12.94
C ALA A 39 13.62 4.64 13.56
N GLU A 40 12.77 4.39 14.57
CA GLU A 40 12.62 3.08 15.18
C GLU A 40 12.07 2.07 14.17
N ALA A 41 11.03 2.49 13.43
CA ALA A 41 10.40 1.66 12.41
C ALA A 41 11.41 1.23 11.34
N TYR A 42 12.23 2.14 10.82
CA TYR A 42 13.22 1.84 9.79
C TYR A 42 14.16 0.72 10.22
N GLN A 43 14.76 0.86 11.42
CA GLN A 43 15.70 -0.12 11.94
C GLN A 43 15.05 -1.51 12.12
N ALA A 44 13.84 -1.54 12.66
CA ALA A 44 13.14 -2.79 12.91
C ALA A 44 12.64 -3.45 11.61
N ILE A 45 12.03 -2.70 10.70
CA ILE A 45 11.45 -3.20 9.46
C ILE A 45 12.50 -3.82 8.53
N VAL A 46 13.70 -3.22 8.45
CA VAL A 46 14.81 -3.77 7.67
C VAL A 46 15.22 -5.17 8.17
N HIS A 47 15.13 -5.42 9.48
CA HIS A 47 15.46 -6.72 10.08
C HIS A 47 14.29 -7.70 10.02
N LEU A 48 13.08 -7.24 10.36
CA LEU A 48 11.88 -8.09 10.45
C LEU A 48 11.31 -8.46 9.10
N LYS A 49 11.53 -7.62 8.09
CA LYS A 49 11.04 -7.80 6.71
C LYS A 49 9.56 -8.17 6.65
N PRO A 50 8.67 -7.35 7.24
CA PRO A 50 7.24 -7.66 7.23
C PRO A 50 6.71 -7.73 5.80
N GLN A 51 5.69 -8.54 5.59
CA GLN A 51 5.04 -8.69 4.30
C GLN A 51 4.04 -7.57 4.02
N LEU A 52 3.44 -7.04 5.11
CA LEU A 52 2.48 -5.93 5.06
C LEU A 52 2.88 -4.87 6.09
N LEU A 53 2.84 -3.61 5.68
CA LEU A 53 3.14 -2.46 6.53
C LEU A 53 1.96 -1.49 6.49
N PHE A 54 1.37 -1.20 7.65
CA PHE A 54 0.49 -0.05 7.82
C PHE A 54 1.33 1.13 8.30
N LEU A 55 1.22 2.26 7.61
CA LEU A 55 2.12 3.39 7.79
C LEU A 55 1.35 4.71 7.80
N ASP A 56 1.46 5.46 8.91
CA ASP A 56 0.94 6.83 8.90
C ASP A 56 1.80 7.72 8.00
N VAL A 57 1.15 8.69 7.39
CA VAL A 57 1.80 9.68 6.53
C VAL A 57 2.53 10.73 7.35
N GLU A 58 1.97 11.15 8.47
CA GLU A 58 2.55 12.16 9.36
C GLU A 58 3.16 11.48 10.59
N LEU A 59 4.49 11.38 10.64
CA LEU A 59 5.24 10.91 11.78
C LEU A 59 6.06 12.08 12.37
N PRO A 60 6.45 12.00 13.65
CA PRO A 60 7.08 13.14 14.33
C PRO A 60 8.48 13.49 13.81
N ASP A 61 9.17 12.53 13.22
CA ASP A 61 10.57 12.64 12.78
C ASP A 61 10.76 12.61 11.26
N ILE A 62 9.89 11.92 10.54
CA ILE A 62 9.95 11.79 9.07
C ILE A 62 8.55 11.57 8.51
N THR A 63 8.29 11.99 7.28
CA THR A 63 7.03 11.62 6.65
C THR A 63 6.99 10.13 6.27
N GLY A 64 5.83 9.47 6.44
CA GLY A 64 5.67 8.07 6.05
C GLY A 64 6.01 7.81 4.58
N MET A 65 5.76 8.78 3.70
CA MET A 65 6.16 8.69 2.30
C MET A 65 7.69 8.63 2.12
N SER A 66 8.43 9.41 2.90
CA SER A 66 9.89 9.39 2.88
C SER A 66 10.43 8.11 3.49
N LEU A 67 9.83 7.64 4.58
CA LEU A 67 10.18 6.34 5.19
C LEU A 67 9.95 5.19 4.21
N MET A 68 8.80 5.16 3.54
CA MET A 68 8.51 4.14 2.53
C MET A 68 9.54 4.12 1.40
N ARG A 69 9.97 5.30 0.90
CA ARG A 69 11.02 5.40 -0.14
C ARG A 69 12.34 4.83 0.35
N GLN A 70 12.78 5.22 1.56
CA GLN A 70 14.02 4.69 2.15
C GLN A 70 13.98 3.17 2.31
N LEU A 71 12.86 2.61 2.78
CA LEU A 71 12.70 1.16 2.90
C LEU A 71 12.78 0.45 1.55
N ARG A 72 12.22 1.02 0.49
CA ARG A 72 12.26 0.45 -0.87
C ARG A 72 13.64 0.49 -1.51
N GLU A 73 14.46 1.49 -1.18
CA GLU A 73 15.83 1.62 -1.70
C GLU A 73 16.75 0.57 -1.10
N GLN A 74 16.50 0.15 0.14
CA GLN A 74 17.40 -0.76 0.85
C GLN A 74 17.21 -2.23 0.49
N GLU A 75 15.96 -2.69 0.32
CA GLU A 75 15.71 -4.08 -0.05
C GLU A 75 14.33 -4.30 -0.70
N PRO A 76 14.26 -4.79 -1.93
CA PRO A 76 12.98 -5.13 -2.58
C PRO A 76 12.49 -6.52 -2.14
N TRP A 77 12.11 -6.73 -0.86
CA TRP A 77 11.55 -8.02 -0.43
C TRP A 77 10.05 -8.19 -0.70
N GLY A 78 9.46 -7.29 -1.48
CA GLY A 78 8.07 -7.41 -1.88
C GLY A 78 7.05 -6.95 -0.85
N MET A 79 7.46 -6.21 0.18
CA MET A 79 6.57 -5.63 1.19
C MET A 79 5.47 -4.79 0.53
N LYS A 80 4.23 -4.99 0.97
CA LYS A 80 3.10 -4.15 0.60
C LYS A 80 2.90 -3.08 1.65
N VAL A 81 2.70 -1.84 1.22
CA VAL A 81 2.50 -0.69 2.12
C VAL A 81 1.08 -0.18 1.96
N VAL A 82 0.36 -0.12 3.07
CA VAL A 82 -0.95 0.52 3.21
C VAL A 82 -0.75 1.80 4.00
N PHE A 83 -1.10 2.94 3.43
CA PHE A 83 -1.12 4.16 4.23
C PHE A 83 -2.33 4.19 5.14
N TYR A 84 -2.09 4.37 6.44
CA TYR A 84 -3.10 4.42 7.49
C TYR A 84 -3.06 5.80 8.16
N THR A 85 -3.93 6.72 7.76
CA THR A 85 -3.83 8.13 8.16
C THR A 85 -5.20 8.80 8.27
N ALA A 86 -5.25 9.91 9.02
CA ALA A 86 -6.46 10.74 9.14
C ALA A 86 -6.69 11.67 7.94
N TYR A 87 -5.76 11.77 7.01
CA TYR A 87 -5.77 12.79 5.97
C TYR A 87 -6.00 12.21 4.58
N ASP A 88 -7.13 12.51 4.00
CA ASP A 88 -7.51 12.15 2.63
C ASP A 88 -6.68 12.85 1.53
N LYS A 89 -6.17 14.06 1.84
CA LYS A 89 -5.34 14.86 0.92
C LYS A 89 -4.09 14.14 0.41
N TYR A 90 -3.59 13.13 1.14
CA TYR A 90 -2.40 12.38 0.75
C TYR A 90 -2.68 11.18 -0.16
N MET A 91 -3.94 10.84 -0.40
CA MET A 91 -4.31 9.67 -1.22
C MET A 91 -3.70 9.71 -2.62
N ILE A 92 -3.70 10.88 -3.28
CA ILE A 92 -3.10 11.04 -4.61
C ILE A 92 -1.58 10.77 -4.57
N HIS A 93 -0.92 11.20 -3.50
CA HIS A 93 0.51 10.94 -3.32
C HIS A 93 0.78 9.46 -3.06
N ALA A 94 -0.06 8.78 -2.27
CA ALA A 94 0.03 7.34 -2.03
C ALA A 94 -0.07 6.53 -3.34
N ILE A 95 -1.01 6.89 -4.21
CA ILE A 95 -1.17 6.29 -5.54
C ILE A 95 0.08 6.51 -6.40
N ARG A 96 0.63 7.71 -6.43
CA ARG A 96 1.85 8.04 -7.20
C ARG A 96 3.08 7.29 -6.70
N GLU A 97 3.16 7.06 -5.40
CA GLU A 97 4.21 6.27 -4.78
C GLU A 97 3.96 4.75 -4.89
N ALA A 98 2.95 4.34 -5.63
CA ALA A 98 2.57 2.92 -5.79
C ALA A 98 2.39 2.19 -4.46
N ALA A 99 1.73 2.82 -3.48
CA ALA A 99 1.26 2.14 -2.29
C ALA A 99 0.34 0.99 -2.69
N PHE A 100 0.29 -0.04 -1.85
CA PHE A 100 -0.62 -1.16 -2.10
C PHE A 100 -2.07 -0.72 -1.89
N ASP A 101 -2.33 0.05 -0.82
CA ASP A 101 -3.66 0.52 -0.49
C ASP A 101 -3.61 1.75 0.44
N TYR A 102 -4.79 2.21 0.85
CA TYR A 102 -4.99 3.37 1.71
C TYR A 102 -6.16 3.12 2.67
N LEU A 103 -5.93 3.26 3.97
CA LEU A 103 -6.92 3.12 5.03
C LEU A 103 -7.08 4.44 5.76
N LEU A 104 -8.26 5.04 5.66
CA LEU A 104 -8.54 6.34 6.30
C LEU A 104 -8.98 6.14 7.76
N LYS A 105 -8.43 6.95 8.68
CA LYS A 105 -8.85 7.00 10.09
C LYS A 105 -10.08 7.94 10.26
N PRO A 106 -11.07 7.56 11.07
CA PRO A 106 -11.31 6.24 11.63
C PRO A 106 -11.83 5.27 10.56
N PHE A 107 -11.38 4.03 10.60
CA PHE A 107 -11.82 3.00 9.65
C PHE A 107 -12.93 2.12 10.22
N LEU A 108 -13.71 1.51 9.34
CA LEU A 108 -14.62 0.44 9.70
C LEU A 108 -13.92 -0.92 9.56
N PRO A 109 -14.29 -1.94 10.37
CA PRO A 109 -13.71 -3.28 10.23
C PRO A 109 -13.82 -3.87 8.82
N VAL A 110 -14.87 -3.51 8.08
CA VAL A 110 -15.05 -3.95 6.69
C VAL A 110 -13.97 -3.39 5.76
N ASP A 111 -13.57 -2.12 5.95
CA ASP A 111 -12.54 -1.47 5.11
C ASP A 111 -11.18 -2.19 5.29
N LEU A 112 -10.83 -2.49 6.54
CA LEU A 112 -9.63 -3.27 6.85
C LEU A 112 -9.70 -4.67 6.24
N ASN A 113 -10.81 -5.38 6.41
CA ASN A 113 -10.98 -6.73 5.87
C ASN A 113 -10.83 -6.77 4.35
N GLU A 114 -11.36 -5.79 3.63
CA GLU A 114 -11.20 -5.69 2.17
C GLU A 114 -9.74 -5.55 1.75
N ILE A 115 -8.95 -4.77 2.49
CA ILE A 115 -7.51 -4.62 2.26
C ILE A 115 -6.80 -5.96 2.51
N LEU A 116 -7.10 -6.63 3.61
CA LEU A 116 -6.49 -7.91 3.97
C LEU A 116 -6.81 -9.01 2.95
N GLU A 117 -8.05 -9.10 2.48
CA GLU A 117 -8.45 -10.05 1.43
C GLU A 117 -7.74 -9.76 0.09
N ARG A 118 -7.64 -8.49 -0.33
CA ARG A 118 -6.88 -8.10 -1.52
C ARG A 118 -5.40 -8.45 -1.38
N PHE A 119 -4.83 -8.23 -0.20
CA PHE A 119 -3.45 -8.60 0.08
C PHE A 119 -3.23 -10.10 -0.10
N ILE A 120 -4.06 -10.94 0.51
CA ILE A 120 -3.95 -12.41 0.42
C ILE A 120 -4.11 -12.88 -1.03
N ALA A 121 -5.09 -12.34 -1.76
CA ALA A 121 -5.36 -12.73 -3.14
C ALA A 121 -4.21 -12.34 -4.11
N GLY A 122 -3.51 -11.24 -3.82
CA GLY A 122 -2.43 -10.71 -4.68
C GLY A 122 -1.02 -11.02 -4.19
N TYR A 123 -0.86 -11.63 -3.02
CA TYR A 123 0.45 -11.91 -2.45
C TYR A 123 1.03 -13.21 -3.02
N VAL A 124 2.06 -13.07 -3.84
CA VAL A 124 2.89 -14.20 -4.27
C VAL A 124 4.12 -14.24 -3.35
N PRO A 125 4.30 -15.29 -2.52
CA PRO A 125 5.50 -15.42 -1.69
C PRO A 125 6.75 -15.39 -2.56
N VAL A 126 7.68 -14.48 -2.27
CA VAL A 126 9.02 -14.55 -2.84
C VAL A 126 9.73 -15.69 -2.15
N GLU A 127 9.70 -16.88 -2.75
CA GLU A 127 10.53 -17.99 -2.29
C GLU A 127 11.99 -17.55 -2.43
N THR A 128 12.71 -17.51 -1.32
CA THR A 128 14.16 -17.38 -1.31
C THR A 128 14.76 -18.65 -1.93
N LYS A 129 14.80 -18.68 -3.25
CA LYS A 129 15.57 -19.71 -3.97
C LYS A 129 17.04 -19.37 -3.78
N SER A 130 17.71 -20.21 -2.99
CA SER A 130 19.14 -20.36 -3.10
C SER A 130 19.50 -20.73 -4.55
N GLU A 131 20.33 -19.92 -5.14
CA GLU A 131 21.21 -20.14 -6.28
C GLU A 131 20.78 -21.18 -7.32
N SER A 132 20.45 -20.70 -8.46
CA SER A 132 20.79 -21.11 -9.84
C SER A 132 19.59 -20.99 -10.78
N ASN A 133 19.39 -19.81 -11.33
CA ASN A 133 18.91 -19.71 -12.72
C ASN A 133 19.17 -18.30 -13.28
N PRO A 134 19.55 -18.19 -14.55
CA PRO A 134 19.98 -16.93 -15.11
C PRO A 134 18.81 -15.96 -15.19
N HIS A 135 19.02 -14.77 -14.63
CA HIS A 135 18.16 -13.63 -14.83
C HIS A 135 17.80 -13.47 -16.32
N PRO A 136 16.52 -13.29 -16.68
CA PRO A 136 16.24 -12.59 -17.91
C PRO A 136 16.82 -11.18 -17.71
N LYS A 137 17.84 -10.84 -18.51
CA LYS A 137 18.40 -9.49 -18.56
C LYS A 137 17.24 -8.52 -18.76
N PRO A 138 17.21 -7.40 -18.01
CA PRO A 138 16.29 -6.34 -18.34
C PRO A 138 16.59 -5.94 -19.78
N VAL A 139 15.62 -6.07 -20.64
CA VAL A 139 15.68 -5.46 -21.96
C VAL A 139 15.71 -3.97 -21.69
N ALA A 140 16.85 -3.35 -21.93
CA ALA A 140 16.99 -1.92 -21.96
C ALA A 140 16.11 -1.40 -23.11
N SER A 141 14.89 -1.05 -22.79
CA SER A 141 14.06 -0.23 -23.64
C SER A 141 14.06 1.16 -23.03
N GLY A 142 14.61 2.05 -23.79
CA GLY A 142 14.65 3.45 -23.47
C GLY A 142 13.25 4.03 -23.26
N ASP A 143 13.27 5.16 -22.59
CA ASP A 143 12.24 6.17 -22.52
C ASP A 143 11.00 5.87 -21.66
N GLY A 144 10.96 6.52 -20.52
CA GLY A 144 9.75 7.07 -19.93
C GLY A 144 8.60 6.10 -19.65
N MET A 145 8.82 4.96 -18.99
CA MET A 145 7.71 4.10 -18.58
C MET A 145 6.88 4.81 -17.48
N GLN A 146 5.90 5.59 -17.91
CA GLN A 146 4.87 6.15 -17.05
C GLN A 146 4.14 4.98 -16.38
N LYS A 147 4.22 4.90 -15.04
CA LYS A 147 3.54 3.87 -14.26
C LYS A 147 2.04 3.98 -14.48
N ALA A 148 1.44 2.97 -15.11
CA ALA A 148 -0.01 2.86 -15.22
C ALA A 148 -0.60 2.34 -13.91
N PHE A 149 -1.83 2.72 -13.60
CA PHE A 149 -2.59 2.21 -12.47
C PHE A 149 -3.93 1.63 -12.91
N MET A 150 -4.44 0.68 -12.15
CA MET A 150 -5.73 0.05 -12.45
C MET A 150 -6.85 0.79 -11.73
N VAL A 151 -7.93 1.04 -12.47
CA VAL A 151 -9.18 1.64 -11.97
C VAL A 151 -10.30 0.63 -12.17
N TYR A 152 -11.09 0.43 -11.14
CA TYR A 152 -12.27 -0.43 -11.23
C TYR A 152 -13.50 0.43 -11.53
N SER A 153 -14.27 0.05 -12.54
CA SER A 153 -15.56 0.69 -12.80
C SER A 153 -16.66 0.17 -11.87
N SER A 154 -17.74 0.91 -11.78
CA SER A 154 -18.95 0.45 -11.08
C SER A 154 -19.61 -0.80 -11.69
N GLN A 155 -19.18 -1.21 -12.89
CA GLN A 155 -19.62 -2.42 -13.61
C GLN A 155 -18.63 -3.58 -13.46
N ASN A 156 -17.68 -3.46 -12.52
CA ASN A 156 -16.63 -4.45 -12.27
C ASN A 156 -15.64 -4.65 -13.43
N GLU A 157 -15.51 -3.68 -14.30
CA GLU A 157 -14.52 -3.66 -15.38
C GLU A 157 -13.22 -3.03 -14.88
N ILE A 158 -12.09 -3.55 -15.35
CA ILE A 158 -10.76 -3.06 -14.99
C ILE A 158 -10.23 -2.19 -16.13
N TYR A 159 -9.89 -0.95 -15.82
CA TYR A 159 -9.21 -0.04 -16.74
C TYR A 159 -7.78 0.18 -16.29
N VAL A 160 -6.85 0.11 -17.23
CA VAL A 160 -5.46 0.51 -17.01
C VAL A 160 -5.33 1.95 -17.48
N MET A 161 -5.04 2.87 -16.57
CA MET A 161 -4.92 4.30 -16.86
C MET A 161 -3.50 4.79 -16.60
N HIS A 162 -3.02 5.66 -17.46
CA HIS A 162 -1.79 6.40 -17.24
C HIS A 162 -2.07 7.69 -16.45
N PRO A 163 -1.13 8.16 -15.61
CA PRO A 163 -1.31 9.40 -14.84
C PRO A 163 -1.67 10.62 -15.70
N SER A 164 -1.24 10.65 -16.97
CA SER A 164 -1.56 11.70 -17.95
C SER A 164 -3.01 11.70 -18.42
N GLU A 165 -3.73 10.60 -18.24
CA GLU A 165 -5.13 10.43 -18.66
C GLU A 165 -6.11 10.81 -17.54
N VAL A 166 -5.61 11.02 -16.32
CA VAL A 166 -6.42 11.40 -15.17
C VAL A 166 -6.56 12.90 -15.10
N GLY A 167 -7.78 13.39 -15.24
CA GLY A 167 -8.10 14.80 -15.07
C GLY A 167 -8.09 15.19 -13.59
N TYR A 168 -8.88 14.52 -12.80
CA TYR A 168 -8.93 14.71 -11.35
C TYR A 168 -9.62 13.54 -10.63
N PHE A 169 -9.40 13.47 -9.32
CA PHE A 169 -10.10 12.56 -8.43
C PHE A 169 -11.18 13.33 -7.68
N ARG A 170 -12.36 12.74 -7.55
CA ARG A 170 -13.45 13.29 -6.75
C ARG A 170 -13.94 12.23 -5.77
N TYR A 171 -14.02 12.59 -4.49
CA TYR A 171 -14.65 11.74 -3.51
C TYR A 171 -16.17 11.88 -3.57
N ASN A 172 -16.86 10.76 -3.72
CA ASN A 172 -18.31 10.69 -3.66
C ASN A 172 -18.73 10.24 -2.27
N SER A 173 -19.20 11.18 -1.45
CA SER A 173 -19.59 10.93 -0.06
C SER A 173 -20.78 9.99 0.08
N ASP A 174 -21.68 9.96 -0.89
CA ASP A 174 -22.89 9.14 -0.86
C ASP A 174 -22.58 7.66 -1.10
N ARG A 175 -21.61 7.42 -1.98
CA ARG A 175 -21.15 6.07 -2.35
C ARG A 175 -19.90 5.64 -1.58
N LYS A 176 -19.29 6.54 -0.80
CA LYS A 176 -18.03 6.33 -0.07
C LYS A 176 -16.90 5.78 -0.94
N LEU A 177 -16.81 6.26 -2.18
CA LEU A 177 -15.79 5.85 -3.12
C LEU A 177 -15.21 7.04 -3.88
N TRP A 178 -14.01 6.85 -4.42
CA TRP A 178 -13.34 7.82 -5.25
C TRP A 178 -13.68 7.61 -6.71
N GLU A 179 -14.07 8.68 -7.36
CA GLU A 179 -14.31 8.72 -8.80
C GLU A 179 -13.08 9.27 -9.49
N VAL A 180 -12.60 8.55 -10.49
CA VAL A 180 -11.53 9.02 -11.38
C VAL A 180 -12.17 9.61 -12.63
N LEU A 181 -11.90 10.87 -12.89
CA LEU A 181 -12.37 11.54 -14.08
C LEU A 181 -11.23 11.67 -15.08
N SER A 182 -11.40 10.99 -16.20
CA SER A 182 -10.43 11.00 -17.30
C SER A 182 -10.52 12.30 -18.11
N THR A 183 -9.38 12.78 -18.59
CA THR A 183 -9.31 13.86 -19.60
C THR A 183 -9.53 13.34 -21.01
N VAL A 184 -9.49 12.02 -21.19
CA VAL A 184 -9.68 11.35 -22.49
C VAL A 184 -11.04 10.69 -22.49
N GLN A 185 -11.89 10.98 -23.46
CA GLN A 185 -13.13 10.25 -23.65
C GLN A 185 -12.81 8.80 -24.01
N PRO A 186 -13.46 7.78 -23.37
CA PRO A 186 -13.25 6.40 -23.75
C PRO A 186 -13.70 6.22 -25.21
N VAL A 187 -12.78 5.82 -26.07
CA VAL A 187 -13.11 5.37 -27.41
C VAL A 187 -13.78 4.01 -27.24
N LEU A 188 -15.10 4.00 -27.37
CA LEU A 188 -15.86 2.75 -27.48
C LEU A 188 -15.45 2.09 -28.80
N GLN A 189 -14.78 0.98 -28.71
CA GLN A 189 -14.65 0.00 -29.80
C GLN A 189 -15.68 -1.09 -29.64
#